data_d2893261946bd0942c2f7aeb6590473b
#
_entry.id   d2893261946bd0942c2f7aeb6590473b
#
_cell.length_a   1.000
_cell.length_b   1.000
_cell.length_c   1.000
_cell.angle_alpha   90.00
_cell.angle_beta   90.00
_cell.angle_gamma   90.00
#
_symmetry.space_group_name_H-M   'P 1'
#
loop_
_entity.id
_entity.type
_entity.pdbx_description
1 polymer ?
#
loop_
_entity_poly.entity_id
_entity_poly.type
_entity_poly.pdbx_seq_one_letter_code
_entity_poly.pdbx_strand_id
1 'polypeptide(L)'
;MDLNILRKEIKQKRLSLDYQKFELYNLEINNTIINSKIYNSSKVVYCYCSVNNEVDMTMLMSDCLNKGKILALPKVIGNDMTFYTITDFNQLKKGYMKIPEPVTDNIAPKPDIVIV
;
A
#
# COMPACT_ATOMS: atom_id res chain seq x y z
N MET A 1 40.11 -4.52 -6.27
CA MET A 1 38.85 -4.45 -5.57
C MET A 1 37.73 -4.92 -6.48
N ASP A 2 36.89 -5.82 -5.97
CA ASP A 2 35.77 -6.35 -6.77
C ASP A 2 34.66 -5.30 -6.85
N LEU A 3 34.27 -4.93 -8.07
CA LEU A 3 33.20 -3.94 -8.31
C LEU A 3 31.86 -4.41 -7.74
N ASN A 4 31.62 -5.70 -7.71
CA ASN A 4 30.36 -6.25 -7.17
C ASN A 4 30.27 -6.05 -5.65
N ILE A 5 31.39 -6.22 -4.94
CA ILE A 5 31.45 -5.96 -3.49
C ILE A 5 31.23 -4.48 -3.21
N LEU A 6 31.88 -3.61 -3.99
CA LEU A 6 31.70 -2.17 -3.83
C LEU A 6 30.25 -1.73 -4.08
N ARG A 7 29.61 -2.28 -5.11
CA ARG A 7 28.20 -1.99 -5.41
C ARG A 7 27.29 -2.44 -4.28
N LYS A 8 27.54 -3.61 -3.68
CA LYS A 8 26.78 -4.10 -2.53
C LYS A 8 26.93 -3.17 -1.32
N GLU A 9 28.15 -2.75 -1.03
CA GLU A 9 28.42 -1.84 0.09
C GLU A 9 27.72 -0.48 -0.10
N ILE A 10 27.80 0.07 -1.31
CA ILE A 10 27.11 1.33 -1.63
C ILE A 10 25.60 1.18 -1.50
N LYS A 11 25.05 0.08 -1.99
CA LYS A 11 23.61 -0.20 -1.89
C LYS A 11 23.17 -0.33 -0.44
N GLN A 12 23.94 -1.04 0.39
CA GLN A 12 23.63 -1.19 1.82
C GLN A 12 23.70 0.15 2.56
N LYS A 13 24.71 0.97 2.28
CA LYS A 13 24.82 2.30 2.86
C LYS A 13 23.64 3.19 2.46
N ARG A 14 23.26 3.14 1.19
CA ARG A 14 22.12 3.90 0.69
C ARG A 14 20.84 3.48 1.38
N LEU A 15 20.59 2.18 1.53
CA LEU A 15 19.41 1.66 2.22
C LEU A 15 19.39 2.09 3.69
N SER A 16 20.52 2.03 4.40
CA SER A 16 20.57 2.40 5.82
C SER A 16 20.46 3.91 6.04
N LEU A 17 21.06 4.73 5.16
CA LEU A 17 20.98 6.19 5.25
C LEU A 17 19.58 6.72 4.93
N ASP A 18 18.92 6.09 3.97
CA ASP A 18 17.62 6.57 3.48
C ASP A 18 16.44 6.00 4.26
N TYR A 19 16.68 5.01 5.13
CA TYR A 19 15.59 4.34 5.86
C TYR A 19 14.78 5.32 6.72
N GLN A 20 15.45 6.15 7.51
CA GLN A 20 14.78 7.14 8.36
C GLN A 20 14.06 8.20 7.54
N LYS A 21 14.68 8.66 6.46
CA LYS A 21 14.07 9.61 5.54
C LYS A 21 12.86 9.00 4.86
N PHE A 22 12.95 7.72 4.49
CA PHE A 22 11.85 6.99 3.87
C PHE A 22 10.66 6.86 4.82
N GLU A 23 10.90 6.55 6.09
CA GLU A 23 9.83 6.49 7.09
C GLU A 23 9.14 7.83 7.30
N LEU A 24 9.90 8.92 7.39
CA LEU A 24 9.34 10.27 7.49
C LEU A 24 8.53 10.64 6.26
N TYR A 25 9.03 10.29 5.09
CA TYR A 25 8.36 10.53 3.83
C TYR A 25 7.03 9.76 3.75
N ASN A 26 7.03 8.49 4.16
CA ASN A 26 5.81 7.69 4.21
C ASN A 26 4.77 8.29 5.17
N LEU A 27 5.21 8.72 6.34
CA LEU A 27 4.35 9.35 7.33
C LEU A 27 3.73 10.64 6.79
N GLU A 28 4.53 11.47 6.13
CA GLU A 28 4.08 12.71 5.53
C GLU A 28 3.04 12.49 4.42
N ILE A 29 3.31 11.53 3.52
CA ILE A 29 2.39 11.19 2.44
C ILE A 29 1.06 10.68 3.00
N ASN A 30 1.11 9.73 3.95
CA ASN A 30 -0.10 9.18 4.57
C ASN A 30 -0.91 10.28 5.25
N ASN A 31 -0.25 11.14 6.03
CA ASN A 31 -0.93 12.25 6.70
C ASN A 31 -1.54 13.24 5.71
N THR A 32 -0.86 13.54 4.62
CA THR A 32 -1.38 14.44 3.59
C THR A 32 -2.67 13.89 2.99
N ILE A 33 -2.72 12.60 2.68
CA ILE A 33 -3.90 11.95 2.13
C ILE A 33 -5.02 11.91 3.18
N ILE A 34 -4.70 11.47 4.40
CA ILE A 34 -5.67 11.35 5.50
C ILE A 34 -6.35 12.68 5.79
N ASN A 35 -5.62 13.79 5.67
CA ASN A 35 -6.13 15.13 5.92
C ASN A 35 -6.75 15.80 4.68
N SER A 36 -6.75 15.15 3.52
CA SER A 36 -7.32 15.70 2.30
C SER A 36 -8.84 15.68 2.32
N LYS A 37 -9.47 16.68 1.71
CA LYS A 37 -10.92 16.74 1.56
C LYS A 37 -11.46 15.59 0.73
N ILE A 38 -10.77 15.24 -0.35
CA ILE A 38 -11.17 14.18 -1.27
C ILE A 38 -11.27 12.85 -0.53
N TYR A 39 -10.23 12.52 0.25
CA TYR A 39 -10.22 11.29 1.03
C TYR A 39 -11.33 11.31 2.10
N ASN A 40 -11.47 12.38 2.84
CA ASN A 40 -12.44 12.46 3.94
C ASN A 40 -13.89 12.41 3.45
N SER A 41 -14.16 12.88 2.25
CA SER A 41 -15.48 12.80 1.63
C SER A 41 -15.74 11.47 0.92
N SER A 42 -14.71 10.64 0.73
CA SER A 42 -14.82 9.35 0.06
C SER A 42 -15.36 8.28 0.99
N LYS A 43 -16.27 7.45 0.49
CA LYS A 43 -16.79 6.27 1.20
C LYS A 43 -16.09 4.99 0.76
N VAL A 44 -15.75 4.90 -0.52
CA VAL A 44 -15.11 3.73 -1.12
C VAL A 44 -13.71 4.11 -1.57
N VAL A 45 -12.70 3.48 -0.97
CA VAL A 45 -11.28 3.75 -1.20
C VAL A 45 -10.62 2.52 -1.80
N TYR A 46 -10.07 2.66 -3.00
CA TYR A 46 -9.21 1.64 -3.60
C TYR A 46 -7.77 2.00 -3.28
N CYS A 47 -7.01 1.05 -2.76
CA CYS A 47 -5.63 1.27 -2.37
C CYS A 47 -4.74 0.15 -2.90
N TYR A 48 -3.59 0.51 -3.48
CA TYR A 48 -2.58 -0.46 -3.87
C TYR A 48 -1.64 -0.71 -2.69
N CYS A 49 -1.37 -1.99 -2.42
CA CYS A 49 -0.35 -2.37 -1.45
C CYS A 49 1.04 -2.14 -2.02
N SER A 50 1.90 -1.54 -1.23
CA SER A 50 3.28 -1.32 -1.62
C SER A 50 4.15 -2.56 -1.36
N VAL A 51 5.18 -2.70 -2.19
CA VAL A 51 6.18 -3.77 -2.08
C VAL A 51 7.56 -3.12 -2.21
N ASN A 52 8.50 -3.58 -1.41
CA ASN A 52 9.89 -3.09 -1.39
C ASN A 52 9.97 -1.60 -1.05
N ASN A 53 10.44 -0.77 -1.98
CA ASN A 53 10.74 0.64 -1.74
C ASN A 53 9.60 1.59 -2.08
N GLU A 54 8.39 1.08 -2.26
CA GLU A 54 7.22 1.91 -2.52
C GLU A 54 6.68 2.50 -1.22
N VAL A 55 5.81 3.50 -1.32
CA VAL A 55 5.21 4.15 -0.16
C VAL A 55 4.33 3.15 0.60
N ASP A 56 4.56 3.03 1.91
CA ASP A 56 3.78 2.15 2.78
C ASP A 56 2.43 2.80 3.09
N MET A 57 1.35 2.16 2.68
CA MET A 57 -0.02 2.63 2.86
C MET A 57 -0.73 2.03 4.08
N THR A 58 -0.02 1.30 4.94
CA THR A 58 -0.61 0.63 6.09
C THR A 58 -1.34 1.61 7.02
N MET A 59 -0.74 2.76 7.28
CA MET A 59 -1.33 3.80 8.13
C MET A 59 -2.64 4.35 7.53
N LEU A 60 -2.65 4.59 6.22
CA LEU A 60 -3.84 5.05 5.51
C LEU A 60 -4.94 3.98 5.53
N MET A 61 -4.57 2.71 5.30
CA MET A 61 -5.53 1.61 5.33
C MET A 61 -6.14 1.44 6.73
N SER A 62 -5.34 1.59 7.78
CA SER A 62 -5.83 1.55 9.17
C SER A 62 -6.82 2.68 9.43
N ASP A 63 -6.50 3.90 8.99
CA ASP A 63 -7.40 5.05 9.13
C ASP A 63 -8.73 4.81 8.40
N CYS A 64 -8.65 4.26 7.20
CA CYS A 64 -9.80 3.93 6.38
C CYS A 64 -10.75 2.96 7.11
N LEU A 65 -10.21 1.88 7.65
CA LEU A 65 -10.98 0.88 8.39
C LEU A 65 -11.55 1.47 9.70
N ASN A 66 -10.77 2.29 10.41
CA ASN A 66 -11.20 2.92 11.65
C ASN A 66 -12.34 3.92 11.44
N LYS A 67 -12.38 4.56 10.29
CA LYS A 67 -13.44 5.52 9.92
C LYS A 67 -14.68 4.84 9.32
N GLY A 68 -14.66 3.53 9.21
CA GLY A 68 -15.78 2.79 8.63
C GLY A 68 -15.93 2.95 7.13
N LYS A 69 -14.88 3.36 6.43
CA LYS A 69 -14.85 3.44 4.97
C LYS A 69 -14.73 2.04 4.37
N ILE A 70 -15.19 1.89 3.13
CA ILE A 70 -15.00 0.65 2.37
C ILE A 70 -13.60 0.69 1.77
N LEU A 71 -12.75 -0.23 2.21
CA LEU A 71 -11.38 -0.37 1.71
C LEU A 71 -11.30 -1.57 0.77
N ALA A 72 -10.73 -1.37 -0.41
CA ALA A 72 -10.55 -2.44 -1.39
C ALA A 72 -9.12 -2.46 -1.90
N LEU A 73 -8.62 -3.67 -2.12
CA LEU A 73 -7.29 -3.91 -2.65
C LEU A 73 -7.38 -4.79 -3.90
N PRO A 74 -6.40 -4.67 -4.82
CA PRO A 74 -6.42 -5.44 -6.05
C PRO A 74 -5.98 -6.88 -5.83
N LYS A 75 -6.59 -7.77 -6.60
CA LYS A 75 -6.20 -9.17 -6.71
C LYS A 75 -6.04 -9.51 -8.18
N VAL A 76 -4.89 -10.07 -8.53
CA VAL A 76 -4.59 -10.49 -9.91
C VAL A 76 -5.04 -11.93 -10.11
N ILE A 77 -5.94 -12.15 -11.07
CA ILE A 77 -6.41 -13.47 -11.47
C ILE A 77 -6.18 -13.60 -12.97
N GLY A 78 -5.19 -14.41 -13.37
CA GLY A 78 -4.80 -14.51 -14.78
C GLY A 78 -4.29 -13.17 -15.30
N ASN A 79 -4.92 -12.64 -16.34
CA ASN A 79 -4.58 -11.33 -16.92
C ASN A 79 -5.45 -10.19 -16.39
N ASP A 80 -6.38 -10.50 -15.48
CA ASP A 80 -7.31 -9.54 -14.94
C ASP A 80 -6.94 -9.12 -13.54
N MET A 81 -7.31 -7.89 -13.19
CA MET A 81 -7.16 -7.36 -11.85
C MET A 81 -8.52 -6.85 -11.37
N THR A 82 -8.95 -7.36 -10.22
CA THR A 82 -10.22 -6.99 -9.61
C THR A 82 -9.98 -6.53 -8.18
N PHE A 83 -10.71 -5.52 -7.74
CA PHE A 83 -10.63 -5.00 -6.37
C PHE A 83 -11.67 -5.67 -5.50
N TYR A 84 -11.23 -6.18 -4.36
CA TYR A 84 -12.07 -6.82 -3.35
C TYR A 84 -11.99 -6.06 -2.04
N THR A 85 -13.12 -5.98 -1.34
CA THR A 85 -13.19 -5.30 -0.05
C THR A 85 -12.56 -6.14 1.07
N ILE A 86 -11.93 -5.46 2.02
CA ILE A 86 -11.46 -6.07 3.26
C ILE A 86 -11.97 -5.24 4.45
N THR A 87 -12.11 -5.88 5.60
CA THR A 87 -12.47 -5.25 6.85
C THR A 87 -11.40 -5.41 7.92
N ASP A 88 -10.40 -6.24 7.66
CA ASP A 88 -9.30 -6.53 8.59
C ASP A 88 -8.06 -6.92 7.80
N PHE A 89 -6.88 -6.57 8.30
CA PHE A 89 -5.60 -6.90 7.66
C PHE A 89 -5.33 -8.40 7.58
N ASN A 90 -5.92 -9.22 8.45
CA ASN A 90 -5.75 -10.68 8.38
C ASN A 90 -6.45 -11.29 7.16
N GLN A 91 -7.24 -10.53 6.44
CA GLN A 91 -7.87 -10.94 5.17
C GLN A 91 -6.95 -10.76 3.97
N LEU A 92 -5.68 -10.41 4.21
CA LEU A 92 -4.66 -10.30 3.17
C LEU A 92 -3.71 -11.48 3.23
N LYS A 93 -3.34 -12.02 2.06
CA LYS A 93 -2.31 -13.04 1.90
C LYS A 93 -1.31 -12.60 0.84
N LYS A 94 -0.09 -13.14 0.91
CA LYS A 94 0.90 -12.92 -0.14
C LYS A 94 0.43 -13.59 -1.43
N GLY A 95 0.20 -12.79 -2.46
CA GLY A 95 -0.21 -13.24 -3.77
C GLY A 95 0.89 -13.11 -4.81
N TYR A 96 0.51 -12.70 -6.02
CA TYR A 96 1.40 -12.50 -7.14
C TYR A 96 2.54 -11.54 -6.78
N MET A 97 3.79 -11.94 -7.04
CA MET A 97 5.01 -11.19 -6.71
C MET A 97 5.12 -10.80 -5.23
N LYS A 98 4.56 -11.64 -4.33
CA LYS A 98 4.55 -11.42 -2.87
C LYS A 98 3.79 -10.16 -2.45
N ILE A 99 2.98 -9.59 -3.32
CA ILE A 99 2.11 -8.47 -3.00
C ILE A 99 0.94 -8.96 -2.14
N PRO A 100 0.63 -8.32 -1.00
CA PRO A 100 -0.54 -8.71 -0.23
C PRO A 100 -1.81 -8.59 -1.07
N GLU A 101 -2.59 -9.65 -1.11
CA GLU A 101 -3.85 -9.71 -1.84
C GLU A 101 -5.01 -10.07 -0.91
N PRO A 102 -6.22 -9.55 -1.15
CA PRO A 102 -7.39 -9.93 -0.38
C PRO A 102 -7.78 -11.38 -0.62
N VAL A 103 -8.16 -12.08 0.45
CA VAL A 103 -8.67 -13.46 0.36
C VAL A 103 -10.20 -13.49 0.38
N THR A 104 -10.83 -12.34 0.43
CA THR A 104 -12.30 -12.21 0.41
C THR A 104 -12.83 -12.35 -1.01
N ASP A 105 -14.10 -12.68 -1.13
CA ASP A 105 -14.79 -12.80 -2.42
C ASP A 105 -15.74 -11.62 -2.69
N ASN A 106 -15.64 -10.57 -1.87
CA ASN A 106 -16.53 -9.42 -1.98
C ASN A 106 -15.96 -8.41 -2.97
N ILE A 107 -16.48 -8.42 -4.19
CA ILE A 107 -16.11 -7.44 -5.22
C ILE A 107 -16.48 -6.04 -4.73
N ALA A 108 -15.52 -5.12 -4.83
CA ALA A 108 -15.72 -3.76 -4.35
C ALA A 108 -16.69 -2.97 -5.24
N PRO A 109 -17.50 -2.07 -4.65
CA PRO A 109 -18.30 -1.14 -5.44
C PRO A 109 -17.37 -0.12 -6.14
N LYS A 110 -17.97 0.73 -6.98
CA LYS A 110 -17.23 1.76 -7.71
C LYS A 110 -16.46 2.66 -6.73
N PRO A 111 -15.18 2.98 -7.00
CA PRO A 111 -14.38 3.78 -6.09
C PRO A 111 -14.75 5.26 -6.11
N ASP A 112 -14.67 5.90 -4.96
CA ASP A 112 -14.70 7.36 -4.86
C ASP A 112 -13.30 7.94 -5.04
N ILE A 113 -12.28 7.20 -4.61
CA ILE A 113 -10.88 7.57 -4.76
C ILE A 113 -10.04 6.30 -5.00
N VAL A 114 -9.03 6.42 -5.85
CA VAL A 114 -8.03 5.37 -6.08
C VAL A 114 -6.67 5.94 -5.71
N ILE A 115 -6.02 5.29 -4.74
CA ILE A 115 -4.71 5.71 -4.26
C ILE A 115 -3.65 4.77 -4.85
N VAL A 116 -2.78 5.35 -5.64
CA VAL A 116 -1.75 4.62 -6.40
C VAL A 116 -0.37 4.92 -5.82
#